data_b9431ab7409108f915b27f1de0552379
#
_entry.id   b9431ab7409108f915b27f1de0552379
#
_cell.length_a   1.000
_cell.length_b   1.000
_cell.length_c   1.000
_cell.angle_alpha   90.00
_cell.angle_beta   90.00
_cell.angle_gamma   90.00
#
_symmetry.space_group_name_H-M   'P 1'
#
loop_
_entity.id
_entity.type
_entity.pdbx_description
1 polymer ?
#
loop_
_entity_poly.entity_id
_entity_poly.type
_entity_poly.pdbx_seq_one_letter_code
_entity_poly.pdbx_strand_id
1 'polypeptide(L)'
;GLAGGWAVLYGALLPFGLGLTLGLPADCFAACAAGAALSILFHGFGAFSLDSLCLLCAVGAAVAARWLWPGRLRPAFLAGCGALVLGGICFALGPGGAGFTLVFFCGADALLAGGFGYALQRFPPEKPGFGTLLAASAVAAALGGLRFGPLCLGVAACAMVDAALCCRGQEKPALAFAAFTGAALCSTDPSLAPAAVGLCCGTAAAVLLAPGRRVETLAACAGGCVLGVLCVPAPGTALP
;
A
#
# COMPACT_ATOMS: atom_id res chain seq x y z
N GLY A 1 1.37 -1.01 -10.61
CA GLY A 1 2.47 -1.97 -10.61
C GLY A 1 3.66 -1.42 -9.81
N LEU A 2 4.34 -0.39 -10.30
CA LEU A 2 5.51 0.22 -9.64
C LEU A 2 5.24 0.58 -8.17
N ALA A 3 4.14 1.24 -7.88
CA ALA A 3 3.76 1.58 -6.52
C ALA A 3 3.57 0.35 -5.62
N GLY A 4 2.95 -0.72 -6.13
CA GLY A 4 2.71 -1.96 -5.36
C GLY A 4 3.98 -2.74 -5.00
N GLY A 5 5.04 -2.62 -5.80
CA GLY A 5 6.33 -3.23 -5.49
C GLY A 5 7.25 -2.37 -4.62
N TRP A 6 6.86 -1.13 -4.34
CA TRP A 6 7.67 -0.19 -3.54
C TRP A 6 7.17 -0.01 -2.11
N ALA A 7 6.04 -0.60 -1.78
CA ALA A 7 5.50 -0.52 -0.43
C ALA A 7 6.35 -1.38 0.52
N VAL A 8 6.89 -0.74 1.55
CA VAL A 8 7.75 -1.37 2.56
C VAL A 8 7.13 -1.16 3.94
N LEU A 9 7.09 -2.20 4.76
CA LEU A 9 6.66 -2.16 6.14
C LEU A 9 7.83 -2.59 7.03
N TYR A 10 8.32 -1.72 7.89
CA TYR A 10 9.45 -2.01 8.78
C TYR A 10 10.66 -2.65 8.10
N GLY A 11 10.95 -2.24 6.86
CA GLY A 11 12.07 -2.78 6.07
C GLY A 11 11.75 -4.01 5.25
N ALA A 12 10.57 -4.63 5.41
CA ALA A 12 10.10 -5.74 4.58
C ALA A 12 9.25 -5.22 3.42
N LEU A 13 9.42 -5.78 2.22
CA LEU A 13 8.58 -5.45 1.07
C LEU A 13 7.17 -6.00 1.27
N LEU A 14 6.18 -5.14 1.11
CA LEU A 14 4.78 -5.58 1.14
C LEU A 14 4.37 -6.22 -0.19
N PRO A 15 3.59 -7.32 -0.16
CA PRO A 15 3.24 -8.09 -1.34
C PRO A 15 2.09 -7.46 -2.17
N PHE A 16 1.92 -6.14 -2.13
CA PHE A 16 0.87 -5.45 -2.88
C PHE A 16 1.03 -5.59 -4.40
N GLY A 17 2.27 -5.67 -4.90
CA GLY A 17 2.55 -5.92 -6.31
C GLY A 17 2.00 -7.28 -6.77
N LEU A 18 2.18 -8.32 -5.96
CA LEU A 18 1.60 -9.63 -6.19
C LEU A 18 0.07 -9.57 -6.10
N GLY A 19 -0.48 -8.94 -5.07
CA GLY A 19 -1.93 -8.79 -4.89
C GLY A 19 -2.60 -8.05 -6.05
N LEU A 20 -1.99 -6.97 -6.56
CA LEU A 20 -2.45 -6.26 -7.75
C LEU A 20 -2.42 -7.18 -9.00
N THR A 21 -1.35 -7.95 -9.18
CA THR A 21 -1.25 -8.92 -10.28
C THR A 21 -2.35 -9.97 -10.23
N LEU A 22 -2.73 -10.40 -9.03
CA LEU A 22 -3.79 -11.36 -8.80
C LEU A 22 -5.20 -10.76 -8.96
N GLY A 23 -5.40 -9.51 -8.51
CA GLY A 23 -6.72 -8.89 -8.38
C GLY A 23 -7.20 -8.13 -9.60
N LEU A 24 -6.30 -7.61 -10.44
CA LEU A 24 -6.65 -6.76 -11.58
C LEU A 24 -7.16 -7.55 -12.80
N PRO A 25 -7.99 -6.93 -13.67
CA PRO A 25 -8.49 -7.55 -14.89
C PRO A 25 -7.36 -7.88 -15.89
N ALA A 26 -7.71 -8.67 -16.91
CA ALA A 26 -6.74 -9.22 -17.88
C ALA A 26 -5.92 -8.15 -18.60
N ASP A 27 -6.51 -7.00 -18.86
CA ASP A 27 -5.90 -5.93 -19.65
C ASP A 27 -4.79 -5.18 -18.90
N CYS A 28 -4.82 -5.19 -17.55
CA CYS A 28 -3.93 -4.40 -16.72
C CYS A 28 -2.90 -5.23 -15.94
N PHE A 29 -3.12 -6.55 -15.78
CA PHE A 29 -2.28 -7.35 -14.88
C PHE A 29 -0.83 -7.44 -15.33
N ALA A 30 -0.57 -7.54 -16.64
CA ALA A 30 0.79 -7.67 -17.18
C ALA A 30 1.61 -6.41 -16.92
N ALA A 31 1.03 -5.23 -17.15
CA ALA A 31 1.67 -3.96 -16.85
C ALA A 31 1.92 -3.78 -15.34
N CYS A 32 0.97 -4.22 -14.51
CA CYS A 32 1.13 -4.21 -13.05
C CYS A 32 2.22 -5.17 -12.58
N ALA A 33 2.28 -6.36 -13.15
CA ALA A 33 3.30 -7.35 -12.82
C ALA A 33 4.70 -6.88 -13.24
N ALA A 34 4.83 -6.32 -14.45
CA ALA A 34 6.10 -5.74 -14.91
C ALA A 34 6.54 -4.59 -14.01
N GLY A 35 5.63 -3.68 -13.65
CA GLY A 35 5.93 -2.60 -12.72
C GLY A 35 6.31 -3.10 -11.33
N ALA A 36 5.65 -4.13 -10.80
CA ALA A 36 5.99 -4.73 -9.52
C ALA A 36 7.37 -5.41 -9.57
N ALA A 37 7.65 -6.17 -10.62
CA ALA A 37 8.95 -6.82 -10.81
C ALA A 37 10.09 -5.80 -10.91
N LEU A 38 9.92 -4.75 -11.72
CA LEU A 38 10.89 -3.66 -11.82
C LEU A 38 11.13 -3.00 -10.47
N SER A 39 10.09 -2.72 -9.71
CA SER A 39 10.18 -2.09 -8.41
C SER A 39 10.93 -2.96 -7.39
N ILE A 40 10.63 -4.26 -7.36
CA ILE A 40 11.35 -5.22 -6.50
C ILE A 40 12.83 -5.29 -6.89
N LEU A 41 13.13 -5.31 -8.21
CA LEU A 41 14.50 -5.30 -8.73
C LEU A 41 15.24 -4.02 -8.31
N PHE A 42 14.63 -2.85 -8.48
CA PHE A 42 15.25 -1.56 -8.08
C PHE A 42 15.46 -1.46 -6.57
N HIS A 43 14.57 -2.02 -5.77
CA HIS A 43 14.75 -2.06 -4.30
C HIS A 43 15.89 -2.99 -3.90
N GLY A 44 16.09 -4.07 -4.65
CA GLY A 44 17.15 -5.05 -4.44
C GLY A 44 18.54 -4.63 -4.90
N PHE A 45 18.71 -3.50 -5.58
CA PHE A 45 20.03 -3.05 -6.07
C PHE A 45 21.07 -2.78 -4.96
N GLY A 46 20.65 -2.65 -3.70
CA GLY A 46 21.55 -2.50 -2.54
C GLY A 46 21.89 -3.80 -1.81
N ALA A 47 20.95 -4.73 -1.71
CA ALA A 47 21.12 -6.09 -1.17
C ALA A 47 19.87 -6.89 -1.55
N PHE A 48 20.00 -7.85 -2.48
CA PHE A 48 18.91 -8.78 -2.79
C PHE A 48 18.58 -9.59 -1.53
N SER A 49 17.48 -9.28 -0.88
CA SER A 49 16.97 -10.10 0.20
C SER A 49 16.29 -11.36 -0.37
N LEU A 50 16.34 -12.46 0.37
CA LEU A 50 15.66 -13.71 -0.02
C LEU A 50 14.15 -13.48 -0.20
N ASP A 51 13.56 -12.59 0.59
CA ASP A 51 12.15 -12.18 0.49
C ASP A 51 11.82 -11.54 -0.87
N SER A 52 12.70 -10.65 -1.36
CA SER A 52 12.55 -10.02 -2.68
C SER A 52 12.58 -11.05 -3.80
N LEU A 53 13.43 -12.06 -3.68
CA LEU A 53 13.52 -13.15 -4.65
C LEU A 53 12.27 -14.03 -4.63
N CYS A 54 11.76 -14.37 -3.44
CA CYS A 54 10.51 -15.12 -3.28
C CYS A 54 9.32 -14.35 -3.88
N LEU A 55 9.22 -13.03 -3.63
CA LEU A 55 8.17 -12.18 -4.20
C LEU A 55 8.29 -12.09 -5.73
N LEU A 56 9.49 -11.96 -6.27
CA LEU A 56 9.71 -11.92 -7.72
C LEU A 56 9.28 -13.24 -8.39
N CYS A 57 9.67 -14.37 -7.81
CA CYS A 57 9.25 -15.70 -8.27
C CYS A 57 7.73 -15.86 -8.20
N ALA A 58 7.09 -15.37 -7.12
CA ALA A 58 5.65 -15.43 -6.95
C ALA A 58 4.90 -14.59 -7.99
N VAL A 59 5.37 -13.39 -8.29
CA VAL A 59 4.81 -12.55 -9.37
C VAL A 59 4.96 -13.26 -10.72
N GLY A 60 6.15 -13.82 -11.01
CA GLY A 60 6.39 -14.58 -12.24
C GLY A 60 5.48 -15.80 -12.37
N ALA A 61 5.30 -16.57 -11.30
CA ALA A 61 4.39 -17.72 -11.27
C ALA A 61 2.92 -17.33 -11.46
N ALA A 62 2.48 -16.23 -10.84
CA ALA A 62 1.13 -15.70 -11.02
C ALA A 62 0.88 -15.27 -12.48
N VAL A 63 1.84 -14.59 -13.10
CA VAL A 63 1.78 -14.17 -14.51
C VAL A 63 1.73 -15.37 -15.43
N ALA A 64 2.62 -16.34 -15.25
CA ALA A 64 2.65 -17.57 -16.04
C ALA A 64 1.32 -18.33 -15.94
N ALA A 65 0.76 -18.46 -14.74
CA ALA A 65 -0.53 -19.12 -14.55
C ALA A 65 -1.68 -18.36 -15.21
N ARG A 66 -1.68 -17.03 -15.17
CA ARG A 66 -2.70 -16.23 -15.88
C ARG A 66 -2.58 -16.32 -17.39
N TRP A 67 -1.38 -16.50 -17.90
CA TRP A 67 -1.12 -16.70 -19.33
C TRP A 67 -1.55 -18.08 -19.82
N LEU A 68 -1.24 -19.12 -19.02
CA LEU A 68 -1.60 -20.49 -19.35
C LEU A 68 -3.10 -20.78 -19.20
N TRP A 69 -3.77 -20.11 -18.25
CA TRP A 69 -5.20 -20.29 -17.99
C TRP A 69 -5.95 -18.94 -18.03
N PRO A 70 -6.13 -18.35 -19.23
CA PRO A 70 -6.79 -17.06 -19.37
C PRO A 70 -8.24 -17.16 -18.84
N GLY A 71 -8.64 -16.16 -18.05
CA GLY A 71 -9.98 -16.11 -17.44
C GLY A 71 -10.16 -16.94 -16.16
N ARG A 72 -9.20 -17.76 -15.77
CA ARG A 72 -9.23 -18.50 -14.50
C ARG A 72 -8.26 -17.86 -13.49
N LEU A 73 -8.82 -17.29 -12.44
CA LEU A 73 -8.04 -16.61 -11.41
C LEU A 73 -7.50 -17.56 -10.33
N ARG A 74 -8.23 -18.64 -10.02
CA ARG A 74 -7.81 -19.64 -9.03
C ARG A 74 -6.41 -20.21 -9.26
N PRO A 75 -6.03 -20.65 -10.50
CA PRO A 75 -4.67 -21.11 -10.75
C PRO A 75 -3.60 -20.05 -10.48
N ALA A 76 -3.86 -18.79 -10.80
CA ALA A 76 -2.93 -17.69 -10.55
C ALA A 76 -2.73 -17.46 -9.05
N PHE A 77 -3.80 -17.51 -8.25
CA PHE A 77 -3.70 -17.42 -6.79
C PHE A 77 -2.88 -18.57 -6.22
N LEU A 78 -3.18 -19.80 -6.64
CA LEU A 78 -2.43 -20.97 -6.17
C LEU A 78 -0.97 -20.92 -6.60
N ALA A 79 -0.68 -20.52 -7.84
CA ALA A 79 0.69 -20.41 -8.34
C ALA A 79 1.47 -19.29 -7.64
N GLY A 80 0.89 -18.09 -7.53
CA GLY A 80 1.57 -16.93 -6.91
C GLY A 80 1.78 -17.12 -5.41
N CYS A 81 0.72 -17.38 -4.65
CA CYS A 81 0.83 -17.58 -3.21
C CYS A 81 1.59 -18.88 -2.87
N GLY A 82 1.38 -19.95 -3.66
CA GLY A 82 2.12 -21.20 -3.50
C GLY A 82 3.60 -21.05 -3.76
N ALA A 83 4.01 -20.33 -4.81
CA ALA A 83 5.41 -20.07 -5.12
C ALA A 83 6.09 -19.27 -4.00
N LEU A 84 5.38 -18.32 -3.39
CA LEU A 84 5.89 -17.54 -2.27
C LEU A 84 6.17 -18.41 -1.05
N VAL A 85 5.20 -19.23 -0.64
CA VAL A 85 5.34 -20.14 0.50
C VAL A 85 6.39 -21.21 0.23
N LEU A 86 6.37 -21.84 -0.95
CA LEU A 86 7.37 -22.85 -1.32
C LEU A 86 8.78 -22.26 -1.39
N GLY A 87 8.93 -21.03 -1.93
CA GLY A 87 10.21 -20.32 -1.93
C GLY A 87 10.73 -20.13 -0.50
N GLY A 88 9.89 -19.66 0.42
CA GLY A 88 10.25 -19.52 1.83
C GLY A 88 10.70 -20.84 2.46
N ILE A 89 9.98 -21.95 2.19
CA ILE A 89 10.35 -23.29 2.69
C ILE A 89 11.67 -23.75 2.10
N CYS A 90 11.86 -23.62 0.78
CA CYS A 90 13.10 -24.06 0.11
C CYS A 90 14.31 -23.30 0.65
N PHE A 91 14.21 -21.99 0.86
CA PHE A 91 15.32 -21.20 1.43
C PHE A 91 15.54 -21.45 2.92
N ALA A 92 14.48 -21.76 3.68
CA ALA A 92 14.62 -22.10 5.09
C ALA A 92 15.33 -23.46 5.31
N LEU A 93 15.10 -24.42 4.41
CA LEU A 93 15.69 -25.75 4.45
C LEU A 93 17.04 -25.84 3.68
N GLY A 94 17.37 -24.80 2.91
CA GLY A 94 18.59 -24.77 2.10
C GLY A 94 19.87 -24.62 2.93
N PRO A 95 21.05 -24.92 2.34
CA PRO A 95 22.33 -24.73 2.97
C PRO A 95 22.60 -23.23 3.21
N GLY A 96 22.65 -22.84 4.47
CA GLY A 96 22.77 -21.44 4.89
C GLY A 96 21.53 -20.90 5.63
N GLY A 97 20.58 -21.76 5.85
CA GLY A 97 19.31 -21.66 6.59
C GLY A 97 18.86 -20.26 7.00
N ALA A 98 18.01 -19.62 6.18
CA ALA A 98 17.41 -18.34 6.53
C ALA A 98 16.45 -18.41 7.75
N GLY A 99 16.34 -19.59 8.36
CA GLY A 99 15.54 -19.85 9.53
C GLY A 99 14.03 -19.93 9.25
N PHE A 100 13.29 -20.45 10.22
CA PHE A 100 11.84 -20.63 10.14
C PHE A 100 11.08 -19.31 10.02
N THR A 101 11.72 -18.21 10.38
CA THR A 101 11.20 -16.84 10.30
C THR A 101 10.84 -16.45 8.86
N LEU A 102 11.65 -16.86 7.87
CA LEU A 102 11.38 -16.59 6.46
C LEU A 102 10.09 -17.27 5.97
N VAL A 103 9.86 -18.52 6.41
CA VAL A 103 8.61 -19.25 6.08
C VAL A 103 7.38 -18.51 6.63
N PHE A 104 7.49 -18.00 7.84
CA PHE A 104 6.42 -17.24 8.47
C PHE A 104 6.13 -15.94 7.69
N PHE A 105 7.16 -15.17 7.33
CA PHE A 105 7.00 -13.96 6.53
C PHE A 105 6.40 -14.25 5.15
N CYS A 106 6.93 -15.24 4.43
CA CYS A 106 6.38 -15.63 3.12
C CYS A 106 4.92 -16.12 3.23
N GLY A 107 4.57 -16.79 4.32
CA GLY A 107 3.19 -17.21 4.60
C GLY A 107 2.26 -16.02 4.87
N ALA A 108 2.71 -15.07 5.69
CA ALA A 108 1.96 -13.83 5.96
C ALA A 108 1.77 -13.00 4.68
N ASP A 109 2.82 -12.87 3.87
CA ASP A 109 2.78 -12.18 2.59
C ASP A 109 1.84 -12.85 1.58
N ALA A 110 1.82 -14.18 1.54
CA ALA A 110 0.88 -14.92 0.70
C ALA A 110 -0.57 -14.66 1.11
N LEU A 111 -0.86 -14.61 2.42
CA LEU A 111 -2.19 -14.28 2.94
C LEU A 111 -2.58 -12.83 2.63
N LEU A 112 -1.65 -11.89 2.81
CA LEU A 112 -1.87 -10.47 2.50
C LEU A 112 -2.10 -10.26 1.00
N ALA A 113 -1.24 -10.83 0.14
CA ALA A 113 -1.40 -10.74 -1.31
C ALA A 113 -2.69 -11.38 -1.79
N GLY A 114 -2.98 -12.58 -1.29
CA GLY A 114 -4.21 -13.30 -1.62
C GLY A 114 -5.45 -12.55 -1.16
N GLY A 115 -5.48 -12.07 0.07
CA GLY A 115 -6.57 -11.28 0.63
C GLY A 115 -6.79 -9.96 -0.12
N PHE A 116 -5.70 -9.24 -0.41
CA PHE A 116 -5.73 -8.00 -1.17
C PHE A 116 -6.22 -8.23 -2.62
N GLY A 117 -5.69 -9.24 -3.30
CA GLY A 117 -6.12 -9.61 -4.65
C GLY A 117 -7.58 -10.04 -4.70
N TYR A 118 -8.04 -10.83 -3.72
CA TYR A 118 -9.46 -11.22 -3.60
C TYR A 118 -10.36 -10.00 -3.34
N ALA A 119 -9.94 -9.09 -2.45
CA ALA A 119 -10.68 -7.87 -2.17
C ALA A 119 -10.83 -6.98 -3.42
N LEU A 120 -9.77 -6.83 -4.22
CA LEU A 120 -9.81 -6.09 -5.48
C LEU A 120 -10.75 -6.73 -6.53
N GLN A 121 -10.82 -8.05 -6.58
CA GLN A 121 -11.77 -8.75 -7.46
C GLN A 121 -13.22 -8.55 -7.02
N ARG A 122 -13.47 -8.62 -5.72
CA ARG A 122 -14.82 -8.45 -5.17
C ARG A 122 -15.28 -7.00 -5.25
N PHE A 123 -14.36 -6.06 -5.11
CA PHE A 123 -14.58 -4.62 -5.11
C PHE A 123 -13.65 -3.96 -6.12
N PRO A 124 -13.97 -4.01 -7.43
CA PRO A 124 -13.09 -3.46 -8.46
C PRO A 124 -12.88 -1.94 -8.26
N PRO A 125 -11.65 -1.45 -8.43
CA PRO A 125 -11.31 -0.04 -8.15
C PRO A 125 -11.93 0.95 -9.14
N GLU A 126 -12.51 0.48 -10.22
CA GLU A 126 -13.23 1.30 -11.21
C GLU A 126 -14.55 1.88 -10.65
N LYS A 127 -15.08 1.26 -9.61
CA LYS A 127 -16.29 1.74 -8.92
C LYS A 127 -15.88 2.39 -7.60
N PRO A 128 -16.41 3.60 -7.29
CA PRO A 128 -16.13 4.24 -6.00
C PRO A 128 -16.60 3.34 -4.86
N GLY A 129 -15.67 2.91 -4.02
CA GLY A 129 -15.97 2.00 -2.92
C GLY A 129 -14.70 1.47 -2.23
N PHE A 130 -14.85 0.37 -1.53
CA PHE A 130 -13.77 -0.24 -0.73
C PHE A 130 -12.53 -0.61 -1.55
N GLY A 131 -12.70 -1.11 -2.78
CA GLY A 131 -11.57 -1.44 -3.66
C GLY A 131 -10.75 -0.21 -4.06
N THR A 132 -11.41 0.94 -4.29
CA THR A 132 -10.72 2.20 -4.56
C THR A 132 -9.91 2.65 -3.35
N LEU A 133 -10.47 2.53 -2.14
CA LEU A 133 -9.76 2.86 -0.89
C LEU A 133 -8.54 1.95 -0.67
N LEU A 134 -8.68 0.64 -0.91
CA LEU A 134 -7.57 -0.31 -0.84
C LEU A 134 -6.46 0.02 -1.85
N ALA A 135 -6.82 0.29 -3.10
CA ALA A 135 -5.84 0.67 -4.12
C ALA A 135 -5.15 1.99 -3.78
N ALA A 136 -5.90 2.98 -3.29
CA ALA A 136 -5.36 4.25 -2.84
C ALA A 136 -4.41 4.08 -1.65
N SER A 137 -4.75 3.22 -0.67
CA SER A 137 -3.88 2.92 0.48
C SER A 137 -2.56 2.29 0.04
N ALA A 138 -2.60 1.36 -0.92
CA ALA A 138 -1.38 0.74 -1.46
C ALA A 138 -0.50 1.77 -2.19
N VAL A 139 -1.10 2.70 -2.94
CA VAL A 139 -0.37 3.80 -3.59
C VAL A 139 0.18 4.77 -2.56
N ALA A 140 -0.59 5.12 -1.53
CA ALA A 140 -0.14 6.00 -0.46
C ALA A 140 1.05 5.39 0.30
N ALA A 141 0.98 4.11 0.65
CA ALA A 141 2.08 3.38 1.27
C ALA A 141 3.35 3.40 0.42
N ALA A 142 3.23 3.16 -0.89
CA ALA A 142 4.36 3.21 -1.80
C ALA A 142 4.97 4.60 -1.92
N LEU A 143 4.15 5.63 -2.05
CA LEU A 143 4.59 7.03 -2.14
C LEU A 143 5.11 7.56 -0.79
N GLY A 144 4.73 6.94 0.33
CA GLY A 144 5.21 7.27 1.66
C GLY A 144 6.72 7.12 1.82
N GLY A 145 7.32 6.17 1.09
CA GLY A 145 8.77 6.00 1.03
C GLY A 145 9.52 7.03 0.19
N LEU A 146 8.83 7.81 -0.65
CA LEU A 146 9.44 8.80 -1.53
C LEU A 146 9.49 10.17 -0.85
N ARG A 147 10.71 10.58 -0.49
CA ARG A 147 10.97 11.87 0.18
C ARG A 147 11.85 12.76 -0.68
N PHE A 148 11.43 14.02 -0.83
CA PHE A 148 12.23 15.10 -1.42
C PHE A 148 12.50 16.16 -0.34
N GLY A 149 13.63 16.01 0.35
CA GLY A 149 13.92 16.82 1.54
C GLY A 149 12.87 16.59 2.64
N PRO A 150 12.23 17.64 3.16
CA PRO A 150 11.20 17.52 4.19
C PRO A 150 9.82 17.06 3.63
N LEU A 151 9.65 17.06 2.31
CA LEU A 151 8.38 16.73 1.67
C LEU A 151 8.28 15.23 1.41
N CYS A 152 7.20 14.61 1.91
CA CYS A 152 6.80 13.26 1.59
C CYS A 152 5.72 13.29 0.50
N LEU A 153 6.02 12.68 -0.66
CA LEU A 153 5.10 12.65 -1.79
C LEU A 153 3.78 11.94 -1.46
N GLY A 154 3.83 10.88 -0.65
CA GLY A 154 2.64 10.18 -0.21
C GLY A 154 1.69 11.07 0.57
N VAL A 155 2.23 11.83 1.52
CA VAL A 155 1.44 12.77 2.33
C VAL A 155 0.85 13.88 1.46
N ALA A 156 1.65 14.47 0.57
CA ALA A 156 1.19 15.54 -0.32
C ALA A 156 0.09 15.06 -1.28
N ALA A 157 0.26 13.89 -1.89
CA ALA A 157 -0.75 13.31 -2.78
C ALA A 157 -2.05 12.98 -2.03
N CYS A 158 -1.96 12.39 -0.83
CA CYS A 158 -3.15 12.11 -0.01
C CYS A 158 -3.87 13.38 0.39
N ALA A 159 -3.14 14.42 0.82
CA ALA A 159 -3.72 15.70 1.19
C ALA A 159 -4.45 16.38 0.02
N MET A 160 -3.89 16.32 -1.20
CA MET A 160 -4.54 16.87 -2.39
C MET A 160 -5.82 16.14 -2.76
N VAL A 161 -5.81 14.80 -2.73
CA VAL A 161 -7.00 14.01 -3.04
C VAL A 161 -8.07 14.21 -1.99
N ASP A 162 -7.70 14.24 -0.73
CA ASP A 162 -8.60 14.42 0.40
C ASP A 162 -9.27 15.81 0.37
N ALA A 163 -8.49 16.86 0.16
CA ALA A 163 -9.00 18.20 -0.04
C ALA A 163 -9.96 18.28 -1.24
N ALA A 164 -9.65 17.59 -2.34
CA ALA A 164 -10.53 17.55 -3.50
C ALA A 164 -11.86 16.83 -3.22
N LEU A 165 -11.84 15.75 -2.43
CA LEU A 165 -13.05 15.04 -1.99
C LEU A 165 -13.92 15.93 -1.08
N CYS A 166 -13.29 16.59 -0.10
CA CYS A 166 -13.97 17.54 0.77
C CYS A 166 -14.60 18.70 -0.02
N CYS A 167 -13.85 19.30 -0.98
CA CYS A 167 -14.37 20.38 -1.82
C CYS A 167 -15.52 19.96 -2.76
N ARG A 168 -15.67 18.66 -3.02
CA ARG A 168 -16.80 18.10 -3.79
C ARG A 168 -17.98 17.71 -2.91
N GLY A 169 -17.93 17.95 -1.61
CA GLY A 169 -18.95 17.56 -0.65
C GLY A 169 -19.07 16.04 -0.45
N GLN A 170 -18.03 15.30 -0.76
CA GLN A 170 -17.99 13.84 -0.58
C GLN A 170 -17.45 13.48 0.82
N GLU A 171 -18.22 13.84 1.85
CA GLU A 171 -17.80 13.72 3.25
C GLU A 171 -17.42 12.31 3.67
N LYS A 172 -18.29 11.32 3.43
CA LYS A 172 -18.05 9.92 3.80
C LYS A 172 -16.85 9.31 3.07
N PRO A 173 -16.71 9.45 1.73
CA PRO A 173 -15.51 9.04 1.02
C PRO A 173 -14.23 9.74 1.50
N ALA A 174 -14.28 11.03 1.82
CA ALA A 174 -13.12 11.77 2.31
C ALA A 174 -12.64 11.22 3.65
N LEU A 175 -13.53 11.07 4.64
CA LEU A 175 -13.18 10.50 5.95
C LEU A 175 -12.62 9.08 5.83
N ALA A 176 -13.26 8.24 5.02
CA ALA A 176 -12.75 6.89 4.79
C ALA A 176 -11.37 6.91 4.10
N PHE A 177 -11.18 7.77 3.09
CA PHE A 177 -9.91 7.92 2.39
C PHE A 177 -8.80 8.37 3.35
N ALA A 178 -9.02 9.43 4.14
CA ALA A 178 -8.04 9.92 5.11
C ALA A 178 -7.65 8.83 6.13
N ALA A 179 -8.63 8.09 6.66
CA ALA A 179 -8.36 7.01 7.62
C ALA A 179 -7.53 5.88 7.01
N PHE A 180 -7.91 5.38 5.82
CA PHE A 180 -7.20 4.29 5.16
C PHE A 180 -5.79 4.67 4.70
N THR A 181 -5.64 5.84 4.06
CA THR A 181 -4.34 6.32 3.60
C THR A 181 -3.45 6.76 4.75
N GLY A 182 -4.01 7.35 5.80
CA GLY A 182 -3.30 7.68 7.02
C GLY A 182 -2.74 6.44 7.71
N ALA A 183 -3.56 5.39 7.87
CA ALA A 183 -3.10 4.11 8.41
C ALA A 183 -2.00 3.48 7.54
N ALA A 184 -2.13 3.54 6.21
CA ALA A 184 -1.13 3.04 5.28
C ALA A 184 0.21 3.80 5.38
N LEU A 185 0.18 5.13 5.48
CA LEU A 185 1.38 5.96 5.68
C LEU A 185 2.06 5.66 7.01
N CYS A 186 1.31 5.56 8.11
CA CYS A 186 1.85 5.19 9.42
C CYS A 186 2.48 3.80 9.43
N SER A 187 1.93 2.86 8.68
CA SER A 187 2.45 1.49 8.62
C SER A 187 3.77 1.41 7.86
N THR A 188 4.02 2.29 6.88
CA THR A 188 5.28 2.31 6.12
C THR A 188 6.40 2.98 6.89
N ASP A 189 6.10 4.08 7.57
CA ASP A 189 7.08 4.84 8.35
C ASP A 189 6.39 5.49 9.55
N PRO A 190 6.69 5.04 10.79
CA PRO A 190 6.12 5.63 12.00
C PRO A 190 6.39 7.13 12.15
N SER A 191 7.45 7.65 11.52
CA SER A 191 7.73 9.09 11.53
C SER A 191 6.69 9.92 10.77
N LEU A 192 5.85 9.29 9.96
CA LEU A 192 4.72 9.92 9.26
C LEU A 192 3.44 9.96 10.11
N ALA A 193 3.43 9.39 11.31
CA ALA A 193 2.26 9.40 12.19
C ALA A 193 1.69 10.81 12.44
N PRO A 194 2.49 11.86 12.71
CA PRO A 194 1.96 13.22 12.84
C PRO A 194 1.23 13.68 11.58
N ALA A 195 1.79 13.41 10.40
CA ALA A 195 1.17 13.81 9.14
C ALA A 195 -0.13 13.02 8.86
N ALA A 196 -0.16 11.74 9.19
CA ALA A 196 -1.35 10.90 9.05
C ALA A 196 -2.49 11.36 9.98
N VAL A 197 -2.15 11.66 11.24
CA VAL A 197 -3.14 12.24 12.19
C VAL A 197 -3.58 13.62 11.70
N GLY A 198 -2.66 14.44 11.19
CA GLY A 198 -2.96 15.72 10.57
C GLY A 198 -3.97 15.60 9.44
N LEU A 199 -3.80 14.63 8.52
CA LEU A 199 -4.75 14.36 7.45
C LEU A 199 -6.14 14.03 8.00
N CYS A 200 -6.23 13.11 8.95
CA CYS A 200 -7.51 12.72 9.55
C CYS A 200 -8.20 13.90 10.26
N CYS A 201 -7.44 14.68 11.04
CA CYS A 201 -7.97 15.85 11.73
C CYS A 201 -8.38 16.96 10.74
N GLY A 202 -7.59 17.17 9.69
CA GLY A 202 -7.90 18.13 8.63
C GLY A 202 -9.20 17.80 7.90
N THR A 203 -9.37 16.53 7.53
CA THR A 203 -10.59 16.05 6.90
C THR A 203 -11.79 16.16 7.83
N ALA A 204 -11.65 15.76 9.09
CA ALA A 204 -12.72 15.87 10.07
C ALA A 204 -13.12 17.34 10.29
N ALA A 205 -12.14 18.25 10.40
CA ALA A 205 -12.40 19.69 10.53
C ALA A 205 -13.11 20.24 9.28
N ALA A 206 -12.68 19.85 8.08
CA ALA A 206 -13.33 20.28 6.83
C ALA A 206 -14.78 19.83 6.74
N VAL A 207 -15.05 18.58 7.12
CA VAL A 207 -16.41 18.00 7.10
C VAL A 207 -17.32 18.64 8.15
N LEU A 208 -16.80 18.91 9.34
CA LEU A 208 -17.61 19.42 10.45
C LEU A 208 -17.84 20.94 10.40
N LEU A 209 -16.82 21.69 9.95
CA LEU A 209 -16.83 23.16 10.09
C LEU A 209 -17.18 23.90 8.81
N ALA A 210 -16.98 23.31 7.64
CA ALA A 210 -17.07 24.03 6.38
C ALA A 210 -17.79 23.27 5.25
N PRO A 211 -19.00 22.74 5.48
CA PRO A 211 -19.70 22.00 4.44
C PRO A 211 -20.06 22.91 3.25
N GLY A 212 -19.42 22.69 2.10
CA GLY A 212 -19.88 23.25 0.83
C GLY A 212 -19.22 24.53 0.32
N ARG A 213 -18.35 25.20 1.07
CA ARG A 213 -17.60 26.39 0.62
C ARG A 213 -16.12 26.07 0.44
N ARG A 214 -15.62 26.11 -0.80
CA ARG A 214 -14.26 25.67 -1.16
C ARG A 214 -13.15 26.30 -0.32
N VAL A 215 -13.20 27.62 -0.13
CA VAL A 215 -12.15 28.34 0.62
C VAL A 215 -12.18 27.99 2.11
N GLU A 216 -13.38 27.95 2.70
CA GLU A 216 -13.56 27.58 4.11
C GLU A 216 -13.17 26.11 4.35
N THR A 217 -13.53 25.21 3.42
CA THR A 217 -13.13 23.79 3.46
C THR A 217 -11.61 23.64 3.44
N LEU A 218 -10.92 24.35 2.56
CA LEU A 218 -9.45 24.32 2.49
C LEU A 218 -8.81 24.90 3.75
N ALA A 219 -9.34 26.01 4.28
CA ALA A 219 -8.85 26.62 5.51
C ALA A 219 -9.07 25.69 6.72
N ALA A 220 -10.24 25.05 6.83
CA ALA A 220 -10.54 24.09 7.88
C ALA A 220 -9.67 22.83 7.78
N CYS A 221 -9.44 22.32 6.56
CA CYS A 221 -8.53 21.20 6.32
C CYS A 221 -7.10 21.54 6.74
N ALA A 222 -6.59 22.70 6.32
CA ALA A 222 -5.24 23.15 6.69
C ALA A 222 -5.10 23.38 8.21
N GLY A 223 -6.05 24.03 8.83
CA GLY A 223 -6.08 24.26 10.28
C GLY A 223 -6.15 22.95 11.08
N GLY A 224 -7.00 22.02 10.67
CA GLY A 224 -7.10 20.71 11.27
C GLY A 224 -5.83 19.86 11.08
N CYS A 225 -5.18 19.95 9.93
CA CYS A 225 -3.89 19.32 9.71
C CYS A 225 -2.81 19.86 10.68
N VAL A 226 -2.73 21.17 10.84
CA VAL A 226 -1.77 21.80 11.77
C VAL A 226 -2.04 21.36 13.21
N LEU A 227 -3.29 21.40 13.64
CA LEU A 227 -3.68 20.94 14.98
C LEU A 227 -3.36 19.45 15.17
N GLY A 228 -3.66 18.60 14.20
CA GLY A 228 -3.35 17.17 14.26
C GLY A 228 -1.86 16.89 14.40
N VAL A 229 -1.03 17.61 13.64
CA VAL A 229 0.44 17.49 13.76
C VAL A 229 0.94 17.94 15.13
N LEU A 230 0.38 19.02 15.68
CA LEU A 230 0.76 19.52 17.00
C LEU A 230 0.34 18.59 18.16
N CYS A 231 -0.73 17.81 17.98
CA CYS A 231 -1.21 16.88 18.99
C CYS A 231 -0.39 15.59 19.09
N VAL A 232 0.45 15.30 18.11
CA VAL A 232 1.28 14.07 18.11
C VAL A 232 2.68 14.43 18.57
N PRO A 233 3.16 13.88 19.70
CA PRO A 233 4.54 14.11 20.14
C PRO A 233 5.52 13.62 19.08
N ALA A 234 6.55 14.42 18.79
CA ALA A 234 7.59 14.04 17.85
C ALA A 234 8.26 12.72 18.32
N PRO A 235 8.48 11.74 17.42
CA PRO A 235 9.18 10.52 17.76
C PRO A 235 10.60 10.91 18.26
N GLY A 236 10.88 10.66 19.52
CA GLY A 236 12.14 11.05 20.19
C GLY A 236 11.98 11.95 21.43
N THR A 237 10.77 12.47 21.67
CA THR A 237 10.44 13.20 22.92
C THR A 237 9.78 12.33 23.98
N ALA A 238 9.74 11.01 23.80
CA ALA A 238 9.43 10.11 24.89
C ALA A 238 10.54 10.25 25.92
N LEU A 239 10.22 11.00 26.98
CA LEU A 239 11.04 11.15 28.17
C LEU A 239 11.48 9.79 28.70
N PRO A 240 12.71 9.69 29.22
CA PRO A 240 13.28 8.46 29.78
C PRO A 240 12.46 7.91 30.92
#